data_05c3c3201618ba51335f2d3cbbffa69c
#
_entry.id   05c3c3201618ba51335f2d3cbbffa69c
#
_cell.length_a   1.000
_cell.length_b   1.000
_cell.length_c   1.000
_cell.angle_alpha   90.00
_cell.angle_beta   90.00
_cell.angle_gamma   90.00
#
_symmetry.space_group_name_H-M   'P 1'
#
loop_
_entity.id
_entity.type
_entity.pdbx_description
1 polymer ?
#
loop_
_entity_poly.entity_id
_entity_poly.type
_entity_poly.pdbx_seq_one_letter_code
_entity_poly.pdbx_strand_id
1 'polypeptide(L)'
;MYKSIILPLAKEDIREAAKWYNKRQNGLGKRFTAEVREKVHFIRQNPKASNVRYNSVRTAVLNVFPFMVHFTIDEKNKTVIISAVLHTSRDPEIWKKK
;
A
#
# COMPACT_ATOMS: atom_id res chain seq x y z
N MET A 1 -4.68 16.93 -7.27
CA MET A 1 -4.17 15.58 -6.97
C MET A 1 -2.96 15.65 -6.04
N TYR A 2 -2.91 14.75 -5.06
CA TYR A 2 -1.79 14.69 -4.13
C TYR A 2 -0.58 14.04 -4.79
N LYS A 3 0.61 14.38 -4.28
CA LYS A 3 1.83 13.66 -4.65
C LYS A 3 1.89 12.37 -3.82
N SER A 4 2.76 11.46 -4.19
CA SER A 4 2.97 10.24 -3.40
C SER A 4 4.45 10.02 -3.15
N ILE A 5 4.75 9.51 -1.95
CA ILE A 5 6.07 9.06 -1.57
C ILE A 5 5.90 7.62 -1.07
N ILE A 6 6.69 6.71 -1.59
CA ILE A 6 6.68 5.33 -1.13
C ILE A 6 7.94 5.12 -0.31
N LEU A 7 7.76 4.89 1.00
CA LEU A 7 8.89 4.74 1.91
C LEU A 7 9.67 3.45 1.62
N PRO A 8 10.94 3.40 1.98
CA PRO A 8 11.78 2.23 1.68
C PRO A 8 11.20 0.90 2.15
N LEU A 9 10.60 0.86 3.34
CA LEU A 9 10.00 -0.39 3.85
C LEU A 9 8.80 -0.81 3.00
N ALA A 10 8.01 0.16 2.52
CA ALA A 10 6.90 -0.15 1.63
C ALA A 10 7.39 -0.68 0.28
N LYS A 11 8.47 -0.10 -0.24
CA LYS A 11 9.07 -0.61 -1.48
C LYS A 11 9.52 -2.04 -1.33
N GLU A 12 10.09 -2.37 -0.17
CA GLU A 12 10.53 -3.73 0.13
C GLU A 12 9.34 -4.68 0.23
N ASP A 13 8.26 -4.24 0.89
CA ASP A 13 7.03 -5.02 0.96
C ASP A 13 6.53 -5.40 -0.43
N ILE A 14 6.50 -4.42 -1.34
CA ILE A 14 6.03 -4.63 -2.70
C ILE A 14 6.93 -5.61 -3.44
N ARG A 15 8.23 -5.43 -3.32
CA ARG A 15 9.22 -6.28 -3.99
C ARG A 15 9.11 -7.72 -3.52
N GLU A 16 9.01 -7.94 -2.22
CA GLU A 16 8.91 -9.29 -1.67
C GLU A 16 7.62 -9.99 -2.08
N ALA A 17 6.51 -9.28 -2.03
CA ALA A 17 5.23 -9.85 -2.45
C ALA A 17 5.22 -10.17 -3.94
N ALA A 18 5.75 -9.28 -4.76
CA ALA A 18 5.83 -9.51 -6.20
C ALA A 18 6.68 -10.74 -6.52
N LYS A 19 7.79 -10.90 -5.81
CA LYS A 19 8.67 -12.05 -5.97
C LYS A 19 7.95 -13.34 -5.63
N TRP A 20 7.23 -13.34 -4.51
CA TRP A 20 6.48 -14.50 -4.04
C TRP A 20 5.42 -14.92 -5.07
N TYR A 21 4.66 -13.95 -5.59
CA TYR A 21 3.65 -14.23 -6.61
C TYR A 21 4.26 -14.73 -7.91
N ASN A 22 5.39 -14.16 -8.30
CA ASN A 22 6.04 -14.54 -9.55
C ASN A 22 6.59 -15.98 -9.50
N LYS A 23 6.95 -16.46 -8.32
CA LYS A 23 7.35 -17.85 -8.14
C LYS A 23 6.18 -18.80 -8.31
N ARG A 24 4.97 -18.34 -7.97
CA ARG A 24 3.75 -19.15 -8.12
C ARG A 24 3.32 -19.23 -9.58
N GLN A 25 3.42 -18.12 -10.28
CA GLN A 25 3.01 -18.05 -11.67
C GLN A 25 3.78 -16.93 -12.34
N ASN A 26 4.46 -17.25 -13.42
CA ASN A 26 5.25 -16.26 -14.16
C ASN A 26 4.35 -15.09 -14.60
N GLY A 27 4.80 -13.87 -14.33
CA GLY A 27 4.04 -12.65 -14.67
C GLY A 27 3.08 -12.18 -13.59
N LEU A 28 2.79 -13.00 -12.57
CA LEU A 28 1.84 -12.64 -11.52
C LEU A 28 2.38 -11.52 -10.64
N GLY A 29 3.70 -11.49 -10.41
CA GLY A 29 4.32 -10.41 -9.65
C GLY A 29 4.16 -9.06 -10.33
N LYS A 30 4.21 -9.05 -11.66
CA LYS A 30 4.01 -7.85 -12.46
C LYS A 30 2.58 -7.32 -12.31
N ARG A 31 1.60 -8.22 -12.30
CA ARG A 31 0.20 -7.86 -12.10
C ARG A 31 -0.02 -7.29 -10.70
N PHE A 32 0.62 -7.88 -9.69
CA PHE A 32 0.55 -7.37 -8.34
C PHE A 32 1.08 -5.94 -8.26
N THR A 33 2.27 -5.71 -8.80
CA THR A 33 2.90 -4.39 -8.79
C THR A 33 2.03 -3.36 -9.52
N ALA A 34 1.42 -3.77 -10.63
CA ALA A 34 0.53 -2.88 -11.40
C ALA A 34 -0.69 -2.50 -10.56
N GLU A 35 -1.27 -3.45 -9.84
CA GLU A 35 -2.44 -3.15 -9.01
C GLU A 35 -2.08 -2.23 -7.84
N VAL A 36 -0.91 -2.41 -7.24
CA VAL A 36 -0.45 -1.49 -6.19
C VAL A 36 -0.32 -0.07 -6.76
N ARG A 37 0.26 0.05 -7.94
CA ARG A 37 0.42 1.35 -8.59
C ARG A 37 -0.93 2.01 -8.87
N GLU A 38 -1.89 1.24 -9.35
CA GLU A 38 -3.24 1.76 -9.60
C GLU A 38 -3.91 2.22 -8.30
N LYS A 39 -3.73 1.44 -7.23
CA LYS A 39 -4.31 1.81 -5.94
C LYS A 39 -3.68 3.08 -5.39
N VAL A 40 -2.38 3.23 -5.53
CA VAL A 40 -1.69 4.46 -5.11
C VAL A 40 -2.21 5.65 -5.91
N HIS A 41 -2.44 5.47 -7.20
CA HIS A 41 -3.00 6.53 -8.04
C HIS A 41 -4.40 6.93 -7.55
N PHE A 42 -5.24 5.96 -7.22
CA PHE A 42 -6.57 6.21 -6.66
C PHE A 42 -6.46 6.98 -5.33
N ILE A 43 -5.53 6.56 -4.46
CA ILE A 43 -5.32 7.23 -3.17
C ILE A 43 -4.91 8.68 -3.37
N ARG A 44 -4.07 8.96 -4.35
CA ARG A 44 -3.63 10.34 -4.63
C ARG A 44 -4.80 11.24 -5.03
N GLN A 45 -5.80 10.67 -5.69
CA GLN A 45 -6.98 11.42 -6.11
C GLN A 45 -7.97 11.60 -4.98
N ASN A 46 -8.10 10.60 -4.11
CA ASN A 46 -9.11 10.57 -3.05
C ASN A 46 -8.54 10.03 -1.74
N PRO A 47 -7.54 10.71 -1.13
CA PRO A 47 -6.89 10.12 0.05
C PRO A 47 -7.81 9.94 1.25
N LYS A 48 -8.84 10.77 1.37
CA LYS A 48 -9.76 10.70 2.51
C LYS A 48 -10.89 9.70 2.32
N ALA A 49 -10.96 9.07 1.15
CA ALA A 49 -11.93 8.00 0.91
C ALA A 49 -11.61 6.74 1.73
N SER A 50 -10.35 6.57 2.13
CA SER A 50 -9.95 5.44 2.98
C SER A 50 -10.00 5.83 4.44
N ASN A 51 -10.47 4.90 5.29
CA ASN A 51 -10.63 5.15 6.71
C ASN A 51 -9.32 5.03 7.47
N VAL A 52 -9.21 5.83 8.55
CA VAL A 52 -8.10 5.70 9.49
C VAL A 52 -8.26 4.38 10.25
N ARG A 53 -7.21 3.58 10.30
CA ARG A 53 -7.22 2.28 10.99
C ARG A 53 -6.48 2.32 12.32
N TYR A 54 -5.37 3.04 12.38
CA TYR A 54 -4.59 3.17 13.61
C TYR A 54 -3.69 4.40 13.49
N ASN A 55 -3.49 5.07 14.62
CA ASN A 55 -2.67 6.29 14.74
C ASN A 55 -2.99 7.31 13.66
N SER A 56 -2.70 7.61 12.70
CA SER A 56 -3.14 8.46 11.60
C SER A 56 -3.08 7.71 10.28
N VAL A 57 -2.86 6.40 10.35
CA VAL A 57 -2.66 5.59 9.16
C VAL A 57 -3.99 5.13 8.60
N ARG A 58 -4.16 5.34 7.31
CA ARG A 58 -5.31 4.87 6.54
C ARG A 58 -4.90 3.64 5.74
N THR A 59 -5.87 2.81 5.42
CA THR A 59 -5.61 1.62 4.62
C THR A 59 -6.55 1.53 3.43
N ALA A 60 -6.04 1.03 2.32
CA ALA A 60 -6.82 0.79 1.10
C ALA A 60 -6.51 -0.61 0.60
N VAL A 61 -7.54 -1.45 0.49
CA VAL A 61 -7.40 -2.85 0.09
C VAL A 61 -7.31 -2.96 -1.42
N LEU A 62 -6.41 -3.83 -1.90
CA LEU A 62 -6.32 -4.13 -3.34
C LEU A 62 -7.55 -4.94 -3.76
N ASN A 63 -7.90 -4.88 -5.04
CA ASN A 63 -9.10 -5.54 -5.54
C ASN A 63 -8.91 -7.05 -5.73
N VAL A 64 -7.79 -7.46 -6.33
CA VAL A 64 -7.54 -8.86 -6.66
C VAL A 64 -6.65 -9.55 -5.63
N PHE A 65 -5.60 -8.87 -5.19
CA PHE A 65 -4.64 -9.45 -4.25
C PHE A 65 -5.03 -9.10 -2.82
N PRO A 66 -4.90 -10.04 -1.85
CA PRO A 66 -5.29 -9.78 -0.46
C PRO A 66 -4.24 -8.97 0.30
N PHE A 67 -4.00 -7.76 -0.16
CA PHE A 67 -3.05 -6.83 0.43
C PHE A 67 -3.70 -5.48 0.66
N MET A 68 -3.18 -4.75 1.63
CA MET A 68 -3.61 -3.38 1.94
C MET A 68 -2.44 -2.43 1.80
N VAL A 69 -2.71 -1.27 1.22
CA VAL A 69 -1.75 -0.16 1.18
C VAL A 69 -1.99 0.69 2.42
N HIS A 70 -0.96 0.88 3.23
CA HIS A 70 -1.00 1.72 4.43
C HIS A 70 -0.38 3.07 4.12
N PHE A 71 -1.07 4.16 4.48
CA PHE A 71 -0.56 5.49 4.16
C PHE A 71 -1.04 6.53 5.15
N THR A 72 -0.31 7.64 5.21
CA THR A 72 -0.71 8.83 5.93
C THR A 72 -0.83 9.99 4.95
N ILE A 73 -1.52 11.05 5.36
CA ILE A 73 -1.70 12.23 4.54
C ILE A 73 -0.93 13.38 5.17
N ASP A 74 -0.07 14.00 4.38
CA ASP A 74 0.59 15.25 4.74
C ASP A 74 -0.16 16.37 4.03
N GLU A 75 -1.12 16.97 4.72
CA GLU A 75 -1.98 18.00 4.15
C GLU A 75 -1.18 19.25 3.77
N LYS A 76 -0.19 19.59 4.57
CA LYS A 76 0.61 20.79 4.31
C LYS A 76 1.33 20.72 2.98
N ASN A 77 1.89 19.56 2.66
CA ASN A 77 2.63 19.36 1.42
C ASN A 77 1.81 18.64 0.35
N LYS A 78 0.54 18.40 0.63
CA LYS A 78 -0.35 17.69 -0.31
C LYS A 78 0.27 16.40 -0.82
N THR A 79 0.75 15.59 0.12
CA THR A 79 1.47 14.35 -0.18
C THR A 79 0.86 13.18 0.59
N VAL A 80 0.68 12.04 -0.09
CA VAL A 80 0.34 10.80 0.59
C VAL A 80 1.64 10.00 0.76
N ILE A 81 1.85 9.50 1.97
CA ILE A 81 3.08 8.78 2.31
C ILE A 81 2.73 7.32 2.52
N ILE A 82 3.18 6.48 1.59
CA ILE A 82 2.91 5.04 1.63
C ILE A 82 3.94 4.41 2.57
N SER A 83 3.47 3.91 3.72
CA SER A 83 4.36 3.37 4.75
C SER A 83 4.52 1.86 4.71
N ALA A 84 3.54 1.14 4.19
CA ALA A 84 3.60 -0.32 4.15
C ALA A 84 2.60 -0.86 3.13
N VAL A 85 2.88 -2.08 2.63
CA VAL A 85 1.94 -2.84 1.80
C VAL A 85 1.93 -4.25 2.39
N LEU A 86 0.88 -4.58 3.14
CA LEU A 86 0.84 -5.79 3.94
C LEU A 86 -0.34 -6.67 3.59
N HIS A 87 -0.15 -7.97 3.73
CA HIS A 87 -1.21 -8.95 3.53
C HIS A 87 -2.35 -8.70 4.53
N THR A 88 -3.59 -8.84 4.08
CA THR A 88 -4.77 -8.56 4.91
C THR A 88 -4.87 -9.44 6.16
N SER A 89 -4.21 -10.59 6.17
CA SER A 89 -4.23 -11.50 7.32
C SER A 89 -3.15 -11.18 8.35
N ARG A 90 -2.32 -10.15 8.11
CA ARG A 90 -1.30 -9.76 9.09
C ARG A 90 -1.92 -9.25 10.37
N ASP A 91 -1.29 -9.60 11.50
CA ASP A 91 -1.71 -9.16 12.82
C ASP A 91 -1.63 -7.63 12.92
N PRO A 92 -2.69 -6.94 13.38
CA PRO A 92 -2.67 -5.48 13.53
C PRO A 92 -1.53 -4.96 14.41
N GLU A 93 -1.05 -5.75 15.37
CA GLU A 93 0.08 -5.35 16.20
C GLU A 93 1.35 -5.19 15.36
N ILE A 94 1.51 -6.01 14.33
CA ILE A 94 2.64 -5.88 13.41
C ILE A 94 2.53 -4.59 12.61
N TRP A 95 1.31 -4.19 12.24
CA TRP A 95 1.08 -2.94 11.53
C TRP A 95 1.54 -1.74 12.34
N LYS A 96 1.24 -1.74 13.64
CA LYS A 96 1.58 -0.63 14.52
C LYS A 96 3.10 -0.46 14.70
N LYS A 97 3.84 -1.54 14.59
CA LYS A 97 5.30 -1.51 14.72
C LYS A 97 6.00 -1.08 13.44
N LYS A 98 5.29 -1.06 12.35
CA LYS A 98 5.81 -0.67 11.08
C LYS A 98 5.78 0.84 10.91
#